data_99cb5c08d058a91b4de5808590104c9f
#
_entry.id   99cb5c08d058a91b4de5808590104c9f
#
_cell.length_a   1.000
_cell.length_b   1.000
_cell.length_c   1.000
_cell.angle_alpha   90.00
_cell.angle_beta   90.00
_cell.angle_gamma   90.00
#
_symmetry.space_group_name_H-M   'P 1'
#
loop_
_entity.id
_entity.type
_entity.pdbx_description
1 polymer ?
#
loop_
_entity_poly.entity_id
_entity_poly.type
_entity_poly.pdbx_seq_one_letter_code
_entity_poly.pdbx_strand_id
1 'polypeptide(L)'
;QDATGVKWIYVPFQGGSAAAVQLAGGHIDSNTNNPNENIGQWKAGQVKPLCVFSPVRLAKGEPVFEGKGWGDVPTCKEAGLPLETFQMPRTVWLPAEVPADAVTFYADVMEKVSKTPEWAEFIAGHRDGPAAAHPVVDQ
;
A
#
# COMPACT_ATOMS: atom_id res chain seq x y z
N GLN A 1 -17.34 -7.41 2.67
CA GLN A 1 -18.71 -7.61 3.15
C GLN A 1 -18.80 -8.88 4.01
N ASP A 2 -18.18 -9.96 3.57
CA ASP A 2 -18.30 -11.26 4.25
C ASP A 2 -17.80 -11.26 5.70
N ALA A 3 -16.72 -10.53 5.96
CA ALA A 3 -16.11 -10.44 7.28
C ALA A 3 -16.91 -9.60 8.30
N THR A 4 -17.72 -8.67 7.85
CA THR A 4 -18.39 -7.68 8.73
C THR A 4 -19.92 -7.67 8.59
N GLY A 5 -20.47 -8.33 7.58
CA GLY A 5 -21.89 -8.23 7.23
C GLY A 5 -22.36 -6.86 6.70
N VAL A 6 -21.47 -5.88 6.65
CA VAL A 6 -21.81 -4.52 6.18
C VAL A 6 -21.94 -4.53 4.65
N LYS A 7 -23.00 -3.91 4.16
CA LYS A 7 -23.21 -3.71 2.72
C LYS A 7 -22.51 -2.43 2.29
N TRP A 8 -21.56 -2.56 1.37
CA TRP A 8 -20.83 -1.45 0.78
C TRP A 8 -21.31 -1.17 -0.64
N ILE A 9 -21.39 0.10 -1.00
CA ILE A 9 -21.52 0.54 -2.38
C ILE A 9 -20.10 0.79 -2.90
N TYR A 10 -19.65 -0.05 -3.84
CA TYR A 10 -18.34 0.11 -4.44
C TYR A 10 -18.38 1.15 -5.57
N VAL A 11 -17.54 2.18 -5.45
CA VAL A 11 -17.39 3.23 -6.45
C VAL A 11 -15.95 3.16 -7.00
N PRO A 12 -15.76 2.72 -8.25
CA PRO A 12 -14.42 2.61 -8.83
C PRO A 12 -13.89 3.97 -9.30
N PHE A 13 -12.57 4.18 -9.15
CA PHE A 13 -11.84 5.35 -9.63
C PHE A 13 -10.61 4.96 -10.45
N GLN A 14 -10.10 5.90 -11.21
CA GLN A 14 -8.86 5.76 -12.02
C GLN A 14 -7.59 5.88 -11.12
N GLY A 15 -7.51 5.04 -10.07
CA GLY A 15 -6.41 5.00 -9.12
C GLY A 15 -6.71 5.66 -7.77
N GLY A 16 -5.83 5.38 -6.80
CA GLY A 16 -6.04 5.78 -5.41
C GLY A 16 -5.98 7.29 -5.17
N SER A 17 -5.14 8.01 -5.91
CA SER A 17 -5.07 9.48 -5.79
C SER A 17 -6.39 10.14 -6.20
N ALA A 18 -7.07 9.64 -7.23
CA ALA A 18 -8.40 10.14 -7.61
C ALA A 18 -9.42 9.84 -6.51
N ALA A 19 -9.40 8.64 -5.92
CA ALA A 19 -10.26 8.29 -4.79
C ALA A 19 -9.99 9.17 -3.56
N ALA A 20 -8.71 9.49 -3.28
CA ALA A 20 -8.34 10.36 -2.16
C ALA A 20 -8.92 11.78 -2.28
N VAL A 21 -8.95 12.34 -3.48
CA VAL A 21 -9.57 13.65 -3.75
C VAL A 21 -11.09 13.59 -3.51
N GLN A 22 -11.77 12.53 -3.95
CA GLN A 22 -13.21 12.37 -3.74
C GLN A 22 -13.54 12.18 -2.26
N LEU A 23 -12.71 11.46 -1.50
CA LEU A 23 -12.86 11.32 -0.06
C LEU A 23 -12.72 12.69 0.65
N ALA A 24 -11.66 13.44 0.31
CA ALA A 24 -11.45 14.78 0.87
C ALA A 24 -12.57 15.76 0.52
N GLY A 25 -13.21 15.60 -0.64
CA GLY A 25 -14.38 16.37 -1.07
C GLY A 25 -15.71 15.90 -0.47
N GLY A 26 -15.74 14.81 0.30
CA GLY A 26 -16.97 14.26 0.89
C GLY A 26 -17.90 13.58 -0.12
N HIS A 27 -17.38 13.19 -1.28
CA HIS A 27 -18.16 12.50 -2.32
C HIS A 27 -18.22 10.98 -2.13
N ILE A 28 -17.36 10.44 -1.28
CA ILE A 28 -17.38 9.05 -0.80
C ILE A 28 -17.10 9.03 0.70
N ASP A 29 -17.54 7.99 1.39
CA ASP A 29 -17.44 7.88 2.85
C ASP A 29 -16.09 7.32 3.32
N SER A 30 -15.47 6.48 2.50
CA SER A 30 -14.17 5.84 2.80
C SER A 30 -13.48 5.37 1.53
N ASN A 31 -12.17 5.17 1.61
CA ASN A 31 -11.41 4.48 0.57
C ASN A 31 -10.42 3.49 1.19
N THR A 32 -9.95 2.55 0.38
CA THR A 32 -8.81 1.68 0.69
C THR A 32 -7.73 1.95 -0.32
N ASN A 33 -6.62 2.53 0.15
CA ASN A 33 -5.52 3.02 -0.67
C ASN A 33 -4.16 2.57 -0.11
N ASN A 34 -3.12 2.69 -0.93
CA ASN A 34 -1.76 2.66 -0.39
C ASN A 34 -1.52 3.92 0.47
N PRO A 35 -0.69 3.82 1.52
CA PRO A 35 -0.47 4.93 2.45
C PRO A 35 -0.10 6.26 1.80
N ASN A 36 0.80 6.23 0.81
CA ASN A 36 1.28 7.41 0.11
C ASN A 36 0.21 8.15 -0.72
N GLU A 37 -0.87 7.48 -1.10
CA GLU A 37 -1.91 8.06 -1.97
C GLU A 37 -2.83 9.06 -1.24
N ASN A 38 -2.93 8.96 0.09
CA ASN A 38 -3.75 9.84 0.92
C ASN A 38 -2.92 10.80 1.80
N ILE A 39 -1.58 10.72 1.77
CA ILE A 39 -0.73 11.47 2.72
C ILE A 39 -0.87 12.98 2.60
N GLY A 40 -1.06 13.50 1.40
CA GLY A 40 -1.28 14.93 1.16
C GLY A 40 -2.54 15.45 1.85
N GLN A 41 -3.65 14.72 1.70
CA GLN A 41 -4.93 15.05 2.32
C GLN A 41 -4.89 14.87 3.85
N TRP A 42 -4.13 13.88 4.33
CA TRP A 42 -3.95 13.72 5.78
C TRP A 42 -3.11 14.85 6.37
N LYS A 43 -2.00 15.25 5.72
CA LYS A 43 -1.20 16.43 6.12
C LYS A 43 -2.04 17.71 6.17
N ALA A 44 -3.01 17.83 5.27
CA ALA A 44 -3.94 18.96 5.24
C ALA A 44 -5.11 18.83 6.25
N GLY A 45 -5.18 17.75 7.03
CA GLY A 45 -6.27 17.51 7.98
C GLY A 45 -7.62 17.19 7.34
N GLN A 46 -7.65 16.89 6.04
CA GLN A 46 -8.88 16.64 5.29
C GLN A 46 -9.39 15.20 5.41
N VAL A 47 -8.50 14.25 5.69
CA VAL A 47 -8.83 12.84 5.88
C VAL A 47 -8.09 12.28 7.09
N LYS A 48 -8.53 11.11 7.55
CA LYS A 48 -7.97 10.43 8.72
C LYS A 48 -7.80 8.94 8.42
N PRO A 49 -6.60 8.36 8.63
CA PRO A 49 -6.43 6.93 8.55
C PRO A 49 -7.18 6.24 9.71
N LEU A 50 -7.89 5.18 9.42
CA LEU A 50 -8.66 4.42 10.40
C LEU A 50 -7.90 3.20 10.90
N CYS A 51 -7.32 2.43 9.97
CA CYS A 51 -6.49 1.27 10.29
C CYS A 51 -5.61 0.87 9.11
N VAL A 52 -4.62 0.02 9.37
CA VAL A 52 -3.78 -0.59 8.35
C VAL A 52 -4.00 -2.11 8.29
N PHE A 53 -4.07 -2.67 7.08
CA PHE A 53 -4.12 -4.12 6.84
C PHE A 53 -2.71 -4.72 6.95
N SER A 54 -2.25 -4.85 8.18
CA SER A 54 -0.94 -5.40 8.54
C SER A 54 -1.06 -6.16 9.85
N PRO A 55 -0.29 -7.25 10.05
CA PRO A 55 -0.28 -7.98 11.32
C PRO A 55 0.28 -7.15 12.49
N VAL A 56 1.08 -6.13 12.18
CA VAL A 56 1.67 -5.20 13.14
C VAL A 56 1.49 -3.76 12.67
N ARG A 57 1.50 -2.81 13.59
CA ARG A 57 1.47 -1.39 13.23
C ARG A 57 2.67 -1.01 12.38
N LEU A 58 2.50 -0.02 11.54
CA LEU A 58 3.58 0.51 10.73
C LEU A 58 4.68 1.10 11.63
N ALA A 59 5.90 1.16 11.12
CA ALA A 59 7.00 1.75 11.86
C ALA A 59 6.70 3.22 12.21
N LYS A 60 7.17 3.65 13.39
CA LYS A 60 7.14 5.07 13.73
C LYS A 60 8.04 5.84 12.77
N GLY A 61 7.48 6.86 12.17
CA GLY A 61 8.15 7.82 11.31
C GLY A 61 7.87 9.25 11.79
N GLU A 62 8.17 10.20 10.93
CA GLU A 62 7.84 11.60 11.20
C GLU A 62 6.32 11.79 11.34
N PRO A 63 5.90 12.70 12.25
CA PRO A 63 4.49 13.05 12.37
C PRO A 63 3.93 13.60 11.07
N VAL A 64 2.70 13.19 10.74
CA VAL A 64 2.00 13.62 9.53
C VAL A 64 1.04 14.77 9.83
N PHE A 65 0.22 14.62 10.86
CA PHE A 65 -0.78 15.61 11.27
C PHE A 65 -1.03 15.54 12.78
N GLU A 66 -1.09 16.69 13.45
CA GLU A 66 -1.34 16.83 14.90
C GLU A 66 -0.45 15.92 15.79
N GLY A 67 0.82 15.81 15.42
CA GLY A 67 1.79 14.98 16.15
C GLY A 67 1.62 13.47 15.97
N LYS A 68 0.69 13.03 15.12
CA LYS A 68 0.44 11.62 14.80
C LYS A 68 1.08 11.23 13.47
N GLY A 69 1.61 10.03 13.41
CA GLY A 69 2.16 9.43 12.20
C GLY A 69 1.65 8.01 11.98
N TRP A 70 2.22 7.32 11.00
CA TRP A 70 1.78 5.97 10.62
C TRP A 70 1.87 4.96 11.77
N GLY A 71 2.86 5.08 12.67
CA GLY A 71 2.99 4.20 13.83
C GLY A 71 1.88 4.34 14.88
N ASP A 72 1.10 5.42 14.80
CA ASP A 72 -0.03 5.65 15.70
C ASP A 72 -1.35 5.08 15.14
N VAL A 73 -1.37 4.72 13.85
CA VAL A 73 -2.54 4.11 13.20
C VAL A 73 -2.66 2.65 13.64
N PRO A 74 -3.80 2.23 14.19
CA PRO A 74 -3.98 0.84 14.61
C PRO A 74 -3.98 -0.12 13.42
N THR A 75 -3.67 -1.38 13.65
CA THR A 75 -3.98 -2.43 12.68
C THR A 75 -5.50 -2.60 12.56
N CYS A 76 -5.98 -3.10 11.44
CA CYS A 76 -7.43 -3.34 11.27
C CYS A 76 -7.95 -4.39 12.26
N LYS A 77 -7.10 -5.33 12.68
CA LYS A 77 -7.42 -6.29 13.75
C LYS A 77 -7.60 -5.58 15.12
N GLU A 78 -6.70 -4.67 15.49
CA GLU A 78 -6.84 -3.84 16.69
C GLU A 78 -8.09 -2.96 16.64
N ALA A 79 -8.48 -2.51 15.45
CA ALA A 79 -9.70 -1.73 15.21
C ALA A 79 -10.99 -2.59 15.21
N GLY A 80 -10.89 -3.90 15.44
CA GLY A 80 -12.03 -4.80 15.54
C GLY A 80 -12.47 -5.47 14.23
N LEU A 81 -11.73 -5.30 13.13
CA LEU A 81 -11.98 -6.04 11.90
C LEU A 81 -11.33 -7.43 11.98
N PRO A 82 -12.04 -8.52 11.63
CA PRO A 82 -11.50 -9.87 11.65
C PRO A 82 -10.61 -10.17 10.43
N LEU A 83 -9.77 -9.20 10.06
CA LEU A 83 -8.86 -9.26 8.92
C LEU A 83 -7.49 -8.73 9.36
N GLU A 84 -6.47 -9.57 9.30
CA GLU A 84 -5.10 -9.17 9.63
C GLU A 84 -4.39 -8.52 8.45
N THR A 85 -4.52 -9.12 7.27
CA THR A 85 -3.80 -8.70 6.08
C THR A 85 -4.72 -8.64 4.87
N PHE A 86 -4.48 -7.65 4.03
CA PHE A 86 -5.01 -7.58 2.69
C PHE A 86 -3.87 -7.15 1.76
N GLN A 87 -3.14 -8.14 1.26
CA GLN A 87 -1.96 -7.90 0.44
C GLN A 87 -2.36 -7.68 -1.03
N MET A 88 -1.79 -6.65 -1.62
CA MET A 88 -1.85 -6.40 -3.06
C MET A 88 -0.47 -6.68 -3.66
N PRO A 89 -0.22 -7.87 -4.21
CA PRO A 89 1.08 -8.21 -4.78
C PRO A 89 1.38 -7.33 -6.01
N ARG A 90 2.64 -6.94 -6.15
CA ARG A 90 3.16 -6.32 -7.37
C ARG A 90 3.92 -7.39 -8.14
N THR A 91 3.54 -7.61 -9.37
CA THR A 91 4.10 -8.69 -10.19
C THR A 91 4.58 -8.17 -11.53
N VAL A 92 5.61 -8.79 -12.05
CA VAL A 92 6.11 -8.54 -13.41
C VAL A 92 5.68 -9.72 -14.30
N TRP A 93 5.11 -9.41 -15.44
CA TRP A 93 4.60 -10.41 -16.37
C TRP A 93 5.36 -10.36 -17.68
N LEU A 94 5.60 -11.52 -18.25
CA LEU A 94 6.10 -11.71 -19.60
C LEU A 94 5.04 -12.47 -20.43
N PRO A 95 5.09 -12.40 -21.77
CA PRO A 95 4.24 -13.22 -22.65
C PRO A 95 4.41 -14.72 -22.33
N ALA A 96 3.34 -15.51 -22.52
CA ALA A 96 3.34 -16.93 -22.16
C ALA A 96 4.41 -17.76 -22.88
N GLU A 97 4.71 -17.43 -24.13
CA GLU A 97 5.65 -18.17 -24.99
C GLU A 97 7.01 -17.47 -25.13
N VAL A 98 7.42 -16.69 -24.12
CA VAL A 98 8.72 -16.03 -24.16
C VAL A 98 9.85 -17.07 -23.98
N PRO A 99 10.97 -16.97 -24.72
CA PRO A 99 12.13 -17.87 -24.55
C PRO A 99 12.70 -17.83 -23.13
N ALA A 100 13.22 -18.95 -22.65
CA ALA A 100 13.74 -19.08 -21.28
C ALA A 100 14.92 -18.14 -20.98
N ASP A 101 15.74 -17.84 -21.97
CA ASP A 101 16.84 -16.87 -21.86
C ASP A 101 16.34 -15.46 -21.63
N ALA A 102 15.21 -15.08 -22.23
CA ALA A 102 14.57 -13.80 -21.95
C ALA A 102 14.02 -13.74 -20.52
N VAL A 103 13.42 -14.83 -20.01
CA VAL A 103 13.00 -14.90 -18.60
C VAL A 103 14.17 -14.67 -17.66
N THR A 104 15.29 -15.39 -17.90
CA THR A 104 16.53 -15.26 -17.13
C THR A 104 17.07 -13.84 -17.21
N PHE A 105 17.11 -13.25 -18.40
CA PHE A 105 17.57 -11.86 -18.59
C PHE A 105 16.77 -10.85 -17.75
N TYR A 106 15.43 -10.91 -17.80
CA TYR A 106 14.60 -9.97 -17.02
C TYR A 106 14.69 -10.24 -15.51
N ALA A 107 14.79 -11.49 -15.08
CA ALA A 107 15.01 -11.82 -13.68
C ALA A 107 16.33 -11.22 -13.15
N ASP A 108 17.43 -11.40 -13.91
CA ASP A 108 18.74 -10.84 -13.59
C ASP A 108 18.73 -9.30 -13.55
N VAL A 109 18.01 -8.67 -14.49
CA VAL A 109 17.85 -7.21 -14.50
C VAL A 109 17.12 -6.73 -13.24
N MET A 110 16.01 -7.36 -12.88
CA MET A 110 15.26 -7.02 -11.68
C MET A 110 16.08 -7.22 -10.41
N GLU A 111 16.83 -8.32 -10.33
CA GLU A 111 17.73 -8.57 -9.22
C GLU A 111 18.82 -7.50 -9.10
N LYS A 112 19.44 -7.11 -10.21
CA LYS A 112 20.45 -6.05 -10.24
C LYS A 112 19.86 -4.71 -9.83
N VAL A 113 18.71 -4.35 -10.38
CA VAL A 113 18.00 -3.10 -10.02
C VAL A 113 17.67 -3.08 -8.53
N SER A 114 17.17 -4.18 -7.97
CA SER A 114 16.80 -4.24 -6.54
C SER A 114 17.98 -4.03 -5.57
N LYS A 115 19.21 -4.16 -6.05
CA LYS A 115 20.44 -3.97 -5.28
C LYS A 115 21.06 -2.58 -5.45
N THR A 116 20.47 -1.70 -6.28
CA THR A 116 21.01 -0.36 -6.53
C THR A 116 20.66 0.62 -5.39
N PRO A 117 21.52 1.62 -5.15
CA PRO A 117 21.21 2.71 -4.23
C PRO A 117 19.93 3.48 -4.61
N GLU A 118 19.71 3.69 -5.90
CA GLU A 118 18.55 4.39 -6.43
C GLU A 118 17.24 3.62 -6.11
N TRP A 119 17.27 2.28 -6.19
CA TRP A 119 16.13 1.47 -5.78
C TRP A 119 15.89 1.57 -4.27
N ALA A 120 16.95 1.53 -3.47
CA ALA A 120 16.84 1.70 -2.03
C ALA A 120 16.25 3.08 -1.66
N GLU A 121 16.69 4.14 -2.33
CA GLU A 121 16.16 5.50 -2.16
C GLU A 121 14.69 5.58 -2.60
N PHE A 122 14.35 5.01 -3.76
CA PHE A 122 12.97 4.93 -4.24
C PHE A 122 12.07 4.23 -3.22
N ILE A 123 12.47 3.07 -2.72
CA ILE A 123 11.72 2.34 -1.69
C ILE A 123 11.62 3.14 -0.40
N ALA A 124 12.68 3.82 0.04
CA ALA A 124 12.65 4.64 1.25
C ALA A 124 11.70 5.84 1.10
N GLY A 125 11.71 6.51 -0.05
CA GLY A 125 10.80 7.62 -0.33
C GLY A 125 9.32 7.19 -0.49
N HIS A 126 9.07 5.93 -0.77
CA HIS A 126 7.72 5.34 -0.88
C HIS A 126 7.33 4.51 0.35
N ARG A 127 8.27 4.35 1.30
CA ARG A 127 8.11 3.64 2.56
C ARG A 127 7.49 4.51 3.67
N ASP A 128 6.38 5.11 3.42
CA ASP A 128 5.51 5.55 4.53
C ASP A 128 4.68 4.37 5.07
N GLY A 129 5.26 3.17 4.97
CA GLY A 129 4.76 1.93 5.53
C GLY A 129 5.76 0.80 5.33
N PRO A 130 5.87 -0.18 6.25
CA PRO A 130 6.76 -1.32 6.06
C PRO A 130 6.29 -2.14 4.87
N ALA A 131 6.88 -1.93 3.72
CA ALA A 131 6.87 -2.94 2.70
C ALA A 131 7.68 -4.10 3.27
N ALA A 132 7.01 -5.17 3.62
CA ALA A 132 7.65 -6.45 3.77
C ALA A 132 8.31 -6.77 2.42
N ALA A 133 9.61 -6.56 2.35
CA ALA A 133 10.41 -7.09 1.27
C ALA A 133 10.42 -8.61 1.48
N HIS A 134 9.50 -9.29 0.86
CA HIS A 134 9.64 -10.72 0.65
C HIS A 134 10.25 -10.91 -0.74
N PRO A 135 11.49 -11.42 -0.82
CA PRO A 135 11.95 -12.00 -2.06
C PRO A 135 11.10 -13.25 -2.27
N VAL A 136 10.14 -13.17 -3.15
CA VAL A 136 9.55 -14.39 -3.70
C VAL A 136 10.52 -14.86 -4.78
N VAL A 137 11.45 -15.68 -4.37
CA VAL A 137 12.10 -16.62 -5.27
C VAL A 137 11.58 -17.97 -4.84
N ASP A 138 10.60 -18.49 -5.54
CA ASP A 138 10.37 -19.95 -5.54
C ASP A 138 9.78 -20.38 -6.87
N GLN A 139 10.59 -21.16 -7.54
CA GLN A 139 10.56 -22.33 -8.41
C GLN A 139 9.42 -22.41 -9.44
#